data_61e5b1596ddc0b805eac95823bcae69e
#
_entry.id   61e5b1596ddc0b805eac95823bcae69e
#
_cell.length_a   1.000
_cell.length_b   1.000
_cell.length_c   1.000
_cell.angle_alpha   90.00
_cell.angle_beta   90.00
_cell.angle_gamma   90.00
#
_symmetry.space_group_name_H-M   'P 1'
#
loop_
_entity.id
_entity.type
_entity.pdbx_description
1 polymer ?
#
loop_
_entity_poly.entity_id
_entity_poly.type
_entity_poly.pdbx_seq_one_letter_code
_entity_poly.pdbx_strand_id
1 'polypeptide(L)'
;MTRKNRVKFYASAGEKAQVIKPINGDPFIGMLETPVTSAPIVSNFLSNLPAYRTGVSPLLRGVEVGLAHGFFVAGPFIKLGPLRMTDAAEVAGCLSGAGLVLILTACLSIYGATAFQRDDIVGVKTLSGRSVTRDPLQSSEGWASFTSGWLVGGLSGVAWCYILTQVLPYYS
;
A
#
# COMPACT_ATOMS: atom_id res chain seq x y z
N MET A 1 39.02 11.82 5.60
CA MET A 1 38.41 12.90 6.42
C MET A 1 37.30 13.54 5.62
N THR A 2 36.07 13.10 5.80
CA THR A 2 34.90 13.57 5.03
C THR A 2 34.15 14.60 5.89
N ARG A 3 34.21 15.86 5.46
CA ARG A 3 33.48 16.98 6.09
C ARG A 3 31.97 16.75 5.95
N LYS A 4 31.30 16.42 7.05
CA LYS A 4 29.83 16.52 7.16
C LYS A 4 29.44 18.00 7.10
N ASN A 5 28.95 18.45 5.94
CA ASN A 5 28.27 19.74 5.87
C ASN A 5 26.94 19.63 6.62
N ARG A 6 26.94 20.00 7.89
CA ARG A 6 25.70 20.31 8.61
C ARG A 6 25.19 21.64 8.08
N VAL A 7 24.14 21.59 7.26
CA VAL A 7 23.35 22.80 6.99
C VAL A 7 22.66 23.17 8.31
N LYS A 8 23.17 24.17 9.00
CA LYS A 8 22.52 24.75 10.17
C LYS A 8 21.42 25.68 9.65
N PHE A 9 20.18 25.25 9.74
CA PHE A 9 19.05 26.16 9.60
C PHE A 9 19.01 27.07 10.83
N TYR A 10 19.40 28.32 10.67
CA TYR A 10 19.17 29.35 11.66
C TYR A 10 17.72 29.82 11.47
N ALA A 11 16.81 29.43 12.36
CA ALA A 11 15.52 30.10 12.46
C ALA A 11 15.77 31.53 12.90
N SER A 12 15.40 32.53 12.08
CA SER A 12 15.42 33.91 12.49
C SER A 12 14.33 34.15 13.55
N ALA A 13 14.60 34.99 14.50
CA ALA A 13 13.64 35.33 15.57
C ALA A 13 12.38 35.94 14.92
N GLY A 14 11.29 35.16 14.85
CA GLY A 14 10.01 35.53 14.25
C GLY A 14 9.43 34.56 13.25
N GLU A 15 10.19 33.56 12.79
CA GLU A 15 9.66 32.49 11.91
C GLU A 15 8.89 31.44 12.73
N LYS A 16 7.65 31.17 12.31
CA LYS A 16 6.86 30.08 12.90
C LYS A 16 7.59 28.76 12.67
N ALA A 17 7.70 27.93 13.71
CA ALA A 17 8.30 26.62 13.60
C ALA A 17 7.59 25.79 12.50
N GLN A 18 8.35 25.31 11.54
CA GLN A 18 7.81 24.44 10.50
C GLN A 18 7.54 23.05 11.09
N VAL A 19 6.26 22.70 11.18
CA VAL A 19 5.78 21.44 11.79
C VAL A 19 5.82 20.28 10.78
N ILE A 20 5.61 20.60 9.50
CA ILE A 20 5.64 19.64 8.40
C ILE A 20 6.94 19.81 7.64
N LYS A 21 7.71 18.74 7.52
CA LYS A 21 9.03 18.74 6.86
C LYS A 21 9.11 17.65 5.79
N PRO A 22 9.83 17.91 4.68
CA PRO A 22 10.17 16.84 3.74
C PRO A 22 11.01 15.76 4.43
N ILE A 23 10.74 14.49 4.13
CA ILE A 23 11.54 13.40 4.67
C ILE A 23 13.02 13.56 4.25
N ASN A 24 13.94 13.37 5.17
CA ASN A 24 15.38 13.58 4.96
C ASN A 24 15.75 14.98 4.42
N GLY A 25 14.84 15.96 4.50
CA GLY A 25 15.05 17.31 3.99
C GLY A 25 14.94 17.43 2.46
N ASP A 26 14.51 16.39 1.76
CA ASP A 26 14.35 16.39 0.30
C ASP A 26 12.88 16.61 -0.10
N PRO A 27 12.52 17.78 -0.67
CA PRO A 27 11.15 18.08 -1.05
C PRO A 27 10.65 17.30 -2.28
N PHE A 28 11.53 16.63 -3.01
CA PHE A 28 11.18 15.83 -4.19
C PHE A 28 10.78 14.38 -3.84
N ILE A 29 11.03 13.95 -2.60
CA ILE A 29 10.51 12.69 -2.09
C ILE A 29 9.08 12.93 -1.61
N GLY A 30 8.11 12.17 -2.13
CA GLY A 30 6.68 12.35 -1.86
C GLY A 30 6.21 12.00 -0.43
N MET A 31 7.10 11.94 0.54
CA MET A 31 6.81 11.65 1.95
C MET A 31 7.12 12.86 2.81
N LEU A 32 6.25 13.13 3.79
CA LEU A 32 6.38 14.23 4.73
C LEU A 32 6.55 13.71 6.15
N GLU A 33 7.46 14.32 6.90
CA GLU A 33 7.54 14.17 8.35
C GLU A 33 6.52 15.10 8.99
N THR A 34 5.55 14.53 9.69
CA THR A 34 4.52 15.26 10.44
C THR A 34 4.53 14.77 11.89
N PRO A 35 3.94 15.50 12.85
CA PRO A 35 3.82 15.02 14.23
C PRO A 35 3.10 13.68 14.34
N VAL A 36 2.18 13.38 13.42
CA VAL A 36 1.45 12.09 13.37
C VAL A 36 2.33 11.00 12.79
N THR A 37 2.90 11.21 11.60
CA THR A 37 3.70 10.17 10.91
C THR A 37 5.02 9.87 11.62
N SER A 38 5.59 10.84 12.35
CA SER A 38 6.82 10.69 13.13
C SER A 38 6.58 10.17 14.55
N ALA A 39 5.32 10.03 14.99
CA ALA A 39 5.02 9.42 16.28
C ALA A 39 5.51 7.96 16.30
N PRO A 40 6.19 7.49 17.37
CA PRO A 40 6.80 6.15 17.40
C PRO A 40 5.82 5.01 17.10
N ILE A 41 4.59 5.11 17.59
CA ILE A 41 3.53 4.12 17.35
C ILE A 41 3.16 4.09 15.86
N VAL A 42 2.94 5.26 15.27
CA VAL A 42 2.52 5.38 13.86
C VAL A 42 3.66 4.97 12.93
N SER A 43 4.88 5.43 13.17
CA SER A 43 6.03 5.06 12.34
C SER A 43 6.33 3.57 12.41
N ASN A 44 6.17 2.93 13.57
CA ASN A 44 6.31 1.49 13.72
C ASN A 44 5.20 0.74 12.97
N PHE A 45 3.96 1.18 13.08
CA PHE A 45 2.83 0.60 12.34
C PHE A 45 3.05 0.71 10.82
N LEU A 46 3.36 1.90 10.31
CA LEU A 46 3.58 2.12 8.88
C LEU A 46 4.76 1.30 8.35
N SER A 47 5.84 1.17 9.13
CA SER A 47 7.02 0.37 8.74
C SER A 47 6.74 -1.14 8.67
N ASN A 48 5.69 -1.60 9.32
CA ASN A 48 5.29 -3.01 9.32
C ASN A 48 4.19 -3.31 8.30
N LEU A 49 3.70 -2.32 7.57
CA LEU A 49 2.81 -2.56 6.44
C LEU A 49 3.54 -3.36 5.34
N PRO A 50 2.82 -4.21 4.59
CA PRO A 50 3.42 -5.08 3.56
C PRO A 50 4.31 -4.32 2.57
N ALA A 51 3.91 -3.11 2.16
CA ALA A 51 4.68 -2.27 1.24
C ALA A 51 6.09 -1.91 1.74
N TYR A 52 6.32 -1.89 3.06
CA TYR A 52 7.58 -1.47 3.68
C TYR A 52 8.36 -2.62 4.36
N ARG A 53 7.85 -3.84 4.31
CA ARG A 53 8.52 -5.03 4.86
C ARG A 53 9.51 -5.62 3.85
N THR A 54 10.67 -5.01 3.73
CA THR A 54 11.71 -5.35 2.74
C THR A 54 12.27 -6.77 2.87
N GLY A 55 12.15 -7.42 4.03
CA GLY A 55 12.59 -8.79 4.26
C GLY A 55 11.61 -9.88 3.82
N VAL A 56 10.42 -9.51 3.33
CA VAL A 56 9.39 -10.43 2.86
C VAL A 56 9.35 -10.42 1.32
N SER A 57 9.16 -11.58 0.70
CA SER A 57 9.10 -11.66 -0.75
C SER A 57 7.97 -10.80 -1.34
N PRO A 58 8.16 -10.18 -2.50
CA PRO A 58 7.11 -9.39 -3.15
C PRO A 58 5.80 -10.15 -3.35
N LEU A 59 5.87 -11.44 -3.68
CA LEU A 59 4.69 -12.30 -3.82
C LEU A 59 3.82 -12.33 -2.55
N LEU A 60 4.43 -12.62 -1.40
CA LEU A 60 3.69 -12.71 -0.13
C LEU A 60 3.13 -11.35 0.29
N ARG A 61 3.88 -10.29 0.05
CA ARG A 61 3.41 -8.90 0.28
C ARG A 61 2.20 -8.59 -0.61
N GLY A 62 2.24 -9.02 -1.86
CA GLY A 62 1.11 -8.91 -2.79
C GLY A 62 -0.11 -9.68 -2.31
N VAL A 63 0.07 -10.92 -1.86
CA VAL A 63 -1.03 -11.74 -1.29
C VAL A 63 -1.68 -11.04 -0.10
N GLU A 64 -0.89 -10.53 0.83
CA GLU A 64 -1.41 -9.86 2.03
C GLU A 64 -2.18 -8.58 1.68
N VAL A 65 -1.62 -7.74 0.81
CA VAL A 65 -2.27 -6.51 0.35
C VAL A 65 -3.53 -6.83 -0.45
N GLY A 66 -3.45 -7.80 -1.35
CA GLY A 66 -4.59 -8.25 -2.15
C GLY A 66 -5.71 -8.81 -1.29
N LEU A 67 -5.40 -9.69 -0.33
CA LEU A 67 -6.38 -10.29 0.57
C LEU A 67 -7.18 -9.22 1.33
N ALA A 68 -6.48 -8.25 1.92
CA ALA A 68 -7.12 -7.17 2.65
C ALA A 68 -8.02 -6.32 1.75
N HIS A 69 -7.52 -5.91 0.59
CA HIS A 69 -8.27 -5.05 -0.34
C HIS A 69 -9.46 -5.78 -0.96
N GLY A 70 -9.29 -7.02 -1.41
CA GLY A 70 -10.39 -7.82 -1.97
C GLY A 70 -11.51 -8.04 -0.95
N PHE A 71 -11.15 -8.33 0.30
CA PHE A 71 -12.12 -8.47 1.39
C PHE A 71 -12.90 -7.17 1.63
N PHE A 72 -12.19 -6.05 1.82
CA PHE A 72 -12.84 -4.78 2.15
C PHE A 72 -13.66 -4.20 1.01
N VAL A 73 -13.26 -4.40 -0.24
CA VAL A 73 -13.96 -3.83 -1.40
C VAL A 73 -15.29 -4.52 -1.68
N ALA A 74 -15.42 -5.81 -1.34
CA ALA A 74 -16.68 -6.55 -1.54
C ALA A 74 -17.83 -5.96 -0.71
N GLY A 75 -17.58 -5.52 0.53
CA GLY A 75 -18.60 -4.96 1.42
C GLY A 75 -19.42 -3.81 0.82
N PRO A 76 -18.78 -2.71 0.38
CA PRO A 76 -19.47 -1.61 -0.30
C PRO A 76 -20.26 -2.04 -1.54
N PHE A 77 -19.75 -2.94 -2.35
CA PHE A 77 -20.48 -3.44 -3.52
C PHE A 77 -21.72 -4.23 -3.14
N ILE A 78 -21.67 -5.02 -2.07
CA ILE A 78 -22.84 -5.75 -1.54
C ILE A 78 -23.88 -4.78 -0.98
N LYS A 79 -23.45 -3.84 -0.13
CA LYS A 79 -24.38 -3.01 0.66
C LYS A 79 -24.84 -1.74 -0.06
N LEU A 80 -24.12 -1.25 -1.03
CA LEU A 80 -24.42 0.00 -1.76
C LEU A 80 -24.67 -0.23 -3.26
N GLY A 81 -24.46 -1.45 -3.75
CA GLY A 81 -24.65 -1.80 -5.15
C GLY A 81 -26.12 -1.70 -5.61
N PRO A 82 -26.37 -1.66 -6.93
CA PRO A 82 -27.73 -1.53 -7.47
C PRO A 82 -28.64 -2.72 -7.13
N LEU A 83 -28.06 -3.90 -6.89
CA LEU A 83 -28.80 -5.11 -6.54
C LEU A 83 -28.88 -5.36 -5.02
N ARG A 84 -28.49 -4.40 -4.18
CA ARG A 84 -28.43 -4.54 -2.70
C ARG A 84 -29.75 -4.93 -2.02
N MET A 85 -30.89 -4.73 -2.69
CA MET A 85 -32.23 -5.04 -2.17
C MET A 85 -32.81 -6.33 -2.76
N THR A 86 -31.96 -7.17 -3.36
CA THR A 86 -32.36 -8.44 -3.98
C THR A 86 -31.57 -9.59 -3.37
N ASP A 87 -32.05 -10.81 -3.56
CA ASP A 87 -31.37 -12.04 -3.14
C ASP A 87 -30.02 -12.26 -3.83
N ALA A 88 -29.75 -11.50 -4.91
CA ALA A 88 -28.48 -11.54 -5.62
C ALA A 88 -27.42 -10.54 -5.09
N ALA A 89 -27.73 -9.79 -4.03
CA ALA A 89 -26.85 -8.71 -3.53
C ALA A 89 -25.42 -9.17 -3.24
N GLU A 90 -25.29 -10.29 -2.55
CA GLU A 90 -23.99 -10.82 -2.11
C GLU A 90 -23.17 -11.34 -3.29
N VAL A 91 -23.79 -12.12 -4.16
CA VAL A 91 -23.13 -12.66 -5.35
C VAL A 91 -22.73 -11.53 -6.30
N ALA A 92 -23.63 -10.61 -6.59
CA ALA A 92 -23.37 -9.47 -7.47
C ALA A 92 -22.29 -8.55 -6.89
N GLY A 93 -22.32 -8.29 -5.59
CA GLY A 93 -21.32 -7.48 -4.90
C GLY A 93 -19.94 -8.11 -4.92
N CYS A 94 -19.86 -9.41 -4.64
CA CYS A 94 -18.58 -10.16 -4.70
C CYS A 94 -18.04 -10.24 -6.12
N LEU A 95 -18.86 -10.50 -7.13
CA LEU A 95 -18.43 -10.48 -8.53
C LEU A 95 -17.94 -9.11 -8.96
N SER A 96 -18.59 -8.04 -8.50
CA SER A 96 -18.12 -6.67 -8.76
C SER A 96 -16.76 -6.40 -8.11
N GLY A 97 -16.56 -6.87 -6.86
CA GLY A 97 -15.28 -6.80 -6.16
C GLY A 97 -14.19 -7.58 -6.90
N ALA A 98 -14.49 -8.80 -7.35
CA ALA A 98 -13.56 -9.60 -8.15
C ALA A 98 -13.21 -8.90 -9.48
N GLY A 99 -14.20 -8.32 -10.17
CA GLY A 99 -13.99 -7.53 -11.37
C GLY A 99 -13.04 -6.34 -11.13
N LEU A 100 -13.21 -5.61 -10.01
CA LEU A 100 -12.30 -4.53 -9.64
C LEU A 100 -10.89 -5.04 -9.36
N VAL A 101 -10.73 -6.17 -8.68
CA VAL A 101 -9.42 -6.80 -8.45
C VAL A 101 -8.72 -7.10 -9.78
N LEU A 102 -9.44 -7.62 -10.78
CA LEU A 102 -8.89 -7.89 -12.11
C LEU A 102 -8.45 -6.61 -12.83
N ILE A 103 -9.26 -5.56 -12.78
CA ILE A 103 -8.92 -4.25 -13.38
C ILE A 103 -7.66 -3.68 -12.71
N LEU A 104 -7.61 -3.69 -11.38
CA LEU A 104 -6.45 -3.21 -10.64
C LEU A 104 -5.20 -4.06 -10.91
N THR A 105 -5.34 -5.37 -11.11
CA THR A 105 -4.23 -6.24 -11.52
C THR A 105 -3.65 -5.80 -12.86
N ALA A 106 -4.50 -5.50 -13.84
CA ALA A 106 -4.06 -4.97 -15.13
C ALA A 106 -3.33 -3.61 -14.96
N CYS A 107 -3.89 -2.70 -14.15
CA CYS A 107 -3.25 -1.41 -13.86
C CYS A 107 -1.89 -1.59 -13.18
N LEU A 108 -1.78 -2.47 -12.19
CA LEU A 108 -0.51 -2.78 -11.52
C LEU A 108 0.52 -3.38 -12.47
N SER A 109 0.08 -4.25 -13.39
CA SER A 109 0.96 -4.84 -14.41
C SER A 109 1.51 -3.78 -15.35
N ILE A 110 0.67 -2.87 -15.83
CA ILE A 110 1.09 -1.74 -16.69
C ILE A 110 2.05 -0.83 -15.93
N TYR A 111 1.75 -0.50 -14.68
CA TYR A 111 2.64 0.30 -13.84
C TYR A 111 4.01 -0.36 -13.71
N GLY A 112 4.07 -1.65 -13.37
CA GLY A 112 5.33 -2.40 -13.24
C GLY A 112 6.14 -2.43 -14.54
N ALA A 113 5.48 -2.56 -15.68
CA ALA A 113 6.12 -2.56 -16.99
C ALA A 113 6.74 -1.19 -17.37
N THR A 114 6.21 -0.10 -16.83
CA THR A 114 6.63 1.27 -17.21
C THR A 114 7.51 1.94 -16.16
N ALA A 115 7.26 1.73 -14.87
CA ALA A 115 7.91 2.47 -13.78
C ALA A 115 9.36 2.03 -13.51
N PHE A 116 9.71 0.77 -13.75
CA PHE A 116 10.99 0.18 -13.38
C PHE A 116 11.92 -0.06 -14.57
N GLN A 117 11.89 0.81 -15.56
CA GLN A 117 12.76 0.73 -16.75
C GLN A 117 14.16 1.29 -16.53
N ARG A 118 14.44 1.94 -15.40
CA ARG A 118 15.74 2.51 -15.04
C ARG A 118 16.30 1.82 -13.81
N ASP A 119 17.57 1.47 -13.87
CA ASP A 119 18.32 0.86 -12.76
C ASP A 119 18.65 1.85 -11.61
N ASP A 120 18.28 3.12 -11.74
CA ASP A 120 18.52 4.17 -10.76
C ASP A 120 17.50 4.07 -9.60
N ILE A 121 17.71 3.08 -8.75
CA ILE A 121 16.95 2.97 -7.49
C ILE A 121 17.49 4.02 -6.53
N VAL A 122 16.79 5.15 -6.44
CA VAL A 122 17.05 6.14 -5.39
C VAL A 122 16.70 5.51 -4.04
N GLY A 123 17.72 5.29 -3.22
CA GLY A 123 17.56 4.69 -1.90
C GLY A 123 16.76 5.58 -0.96
N VAL A 124 15.50 5.28 -0.80
CA VAL A 124 14.62 5.94 0.16
C VAL A 124 14.66 5.17 1.48
N LYS A 125 14.80 5.89 2.60
CA LYS A 125 14.61 5.32 3.93
C LYS A 125 13.15 5.49 4.36
N THR A 126 12.59 4.46 4.98
CA THR A 126 11.28 4.57 5.65
C THR A 126 11.38 5.49 6.86
N LEU A 127 10.23 5.92 7.40
CA LEU A 127 10.15 6.72 8.63
C LEU A 127 10.80 6.04 9.84
N SER A 128 10.86 4.71 9.87
CA SER A 128 11.58 3.92 10.89
C SER A 128 13.07 3.73 10.61
N GLY A 129 13.61 4.37 9.57
CA GLY A 129 15.03 4.30 9.19
C GLY A 129 15.44 3.04 8.41
N ARG A 130 14.48 2.16 8.04
CA ARG A 130 14.77 1.02 7.15
C ARG A 130 15.15 1.51 5.77
N SER A 131 16.23 1.00 5.23
CA SER A 131 16.62 1.26 3.84
C SER A 131 15.77 0.41 2.89
N VAL A 132 15.10 1.07 1.92
CA VAL A 132 14.33 0.43 0.84
C VAL A 132 15.23 0.24 -0.41
N THR A 133 16.50 0.62 -0.33
CA THR A 133 17.45 0.74 -1.44
C THR A 133 17.73 -0.57 -2.20
N ARG A 134 17.29 -1.70 -1.71
CA ARG A 134 17.47 -3.02 -2.36
C ARG A 134 16.23 -3.89 -2.21
N ASP A 135 15.08 -3.26 -2.03
CA ASP A 135 13.84 -4.00 -1.97
C ASP A 135 13.53 -4.57 -3.36
N PRO A 136 13.37 -5.90 -3.50
CA PRO A 136 12.97 -6.51 -4.76
C PRO A 136 11.70 -5.90 -5.36
N LEU A 137 10.82 -5.33 -4.52
CA LEU A 137 9.62 -4.62 -4.98
C LEU A 137 9.92 -3.40 -5.87
N GLN A 138 11.14 -2.84 -5.79
CA GLN A 138 11.61 -1.73 -6.62
C GLN A 138 12.12 -2.17 -7.99
N SER A 139 11.96 -3.43 -8.37
CA SER A 139 12.32 -3.98 -9.67
C SER A 139 11.08 -4.41 -10.45
N SER A 140 11.17 -4.44 -11.78
CA SER A 140 10.10 -4.92 -12.66
C SER A 140 9.69 -6.36 -12.34
N GLU A 141 10.66 -7.24 -12.09
CA GLU A 141 10.43 -8.64 -11.73
C GLU A 141 9.74 -8.78 -10.35
N GLY A 142 10.26 -8.05 -9.35
CA GLY A 142 9.66 -8.04 -8.02
C GLY A 142 8.25 -7.47 -8.02
N TRP A 143 8.01 -6.44 -8.83
CA TRP A 143 6.67 -5.87 -8.98
C TRP A 143 5.70 -6.82 -9.70
N ALA A 144 6.15 -7.53 -10.74
CA ALA A 144 5.35 -8.58 -11.39
C ALA A 144 4.97 -9.69 -10.41
N SER A 145 5.93 -10.11 -9.58
CA SER A 145 5.70 -11.09 -8.51
C SER A 145 4.68 -10.58 -7.49
N PHE A 146 4.79 -9.30 -7.06
CA PHE A 146 3.80 -8.64 -6.19
C PHE A 146 2.41 -8.61 -6.82
N THR A 147 2.30 -8.24 -8.10
CA THR A 147 1.03 -8.17 -8.84
C THR A 147 0.37 -9.54 -8.93
N SER A 148 1.14 -10.60 -9.14
CA SER A 148 0.64 -11.98 -9.12
C SER A 148 0.08 -12.36 -7.73
N GLY A 149 0.81 -11.97 -6.68
CA GLY A 149 0.34 -12.13 -5.30
C GLY A 149 -0.93 -11.32 -5.01
N TRP A 150 -0.98 -10.07 -5.50
CA TRP A 150 -2.17 -9.22 -5.40
C TRP A 150 -3.40 -9.88 -6.02
N LEU A 151 -3.30 -10.45 -7.22
CA LEU A 151 -4.40 -11.12 -7.88
C LEU A 151 -4.94 -12.29 -7.05
N VAL A 152 -4.04 -13.19 -6.63
CA VAL A 152 -4.41 -14.36 -5.82
C VAL A 152 -5.02 -13.93 -4.48
N GLY A 153 -4.36 -13.02 -3.78
CA GLY A 153 -4.84 -12.49 -2.51
C GLY A 153 -6.19 -11.78 -2.65
N GLY A 154 -6.33 -10.93 -3.67
CA GLY A 154 -7.54 -10.16 -3.92
C GLY A 154 -8.77 -11.03 -4.19
N LEU A 155 -8.64 -12.00 -5.08
CA LEU A 155 -9.72 -12.96 -5.35
C LEU A 155 -10.03 -13.83 -4.13
N SER A 156 -9.01 -14.24 -3.37
CA SER A 156 -9.20 -14.98 -2.12
C SER A 156 -9.93 -14.12 -1.07
N GLY A 157 -9.60 -12.83 -0.98
CA GLY A 157 -10.26 -11.89 -0.07
C GLY A 157 -11.74 -11.71 -0.37
N VAL A 158 -12.09 -11.56 -1.67
CA VAL A 158 -13.50 -11.52 -2.12
C VAL A 158 -14.21 -12.82 -1.80
N ALA A 159 -13.59 -13.97 -2.11
CA ALA A 159 -14.16 -15.28 -1.82
C ALA A 159 -14.41 -15.46 -0.31
N TRP A 160 -13.45 -15.03 0.52
CA TRP A 160 -13.58 -15.07 1.97
C TRP A 160 -14.73 -14.19 2.47
N CYS A 161 -14.88 -12.99 1.90
CA CYS A 161 -16.02 -12.12 2.21
C CYS A 161 -17.34 -12.82 1.88
N TYR A 162 -17.47 -13.47 0.72
CA TYR A 162 -18.66 -14.23 0.35
C TYR A 162 -18.96 -15.35 1.34
N ILE A 163 -17.95 -16.16 1.70
CA ILE A 163 -18.11 -17.24 2.68
C ILE A 163 -18.65 -16.70 4.00
N LEU A 164 -18.11 -15.58 4.49
CA LEU A 164 -18.57 -14.98 5.73
C LEU A 164 -20.00 -14.48 5.67
N THR A 165 -20.48 -13.98 4.53
CA THR A 165 -21.90 -13.58 4.37
C THR A 165 -22.85 -14.78 4.44
N GLN A 166 -22.38 -15.99 4.10
CA GLN A 166 -23.20 -17.22 4.18
C GLN A 166 -23.20 -17.86 5.58
N VAL A 167 -22.21 -17.57 6.41
CA VAL A 167 -22.01 -18.23 7.72
C VAL A 167 -22.42 -17.34 8.89
N LEU A 168 -22.29 -16.02 8.75
CA LEU A 168 -22.60 -15.10 9.84
C LEU A 168 -24.10 -14.79 9.91
N PRO A 169 -24.74 -14.94 11.10
CA PRO A 169 -26.19 -14.83 11.25
C PRO A 169 -26.75 -13.41 11.02
N TYR A 170 -25.91 -12.42 10.86
CA TYR A 170 -26.30 -11.03 10.59
C TYR A 170 -26.52 -10.72 9.10
N TYR A 171 -26.26 -11.68 8.22
CA TYR A 171 -26.37 -11.52 6.76
C TYR A 171 -27.40 -12.46 6.12
N SER A 172 -27.95 -13.42 6.90
CA SER A 172 -29.01 -14.32 6.48
C SER A 172 -30.40 -13.72 6.66
#